data_e76dbbf33cbb138368087ddc766b3f46
#
_entry.id   e76dbbf33cbb138368087ddc766b3f46
#
_cell.length_a   1.000
_cell.length_b   1.000
_cell.length_c   1.000
_cell.angle_alpha   90.00
_cell.angle_beta   90.00
_cell.angle_gamma   90.00
#
_symmetry.space_group_name_H-M   'P 1'
#
loop_
_entity.id
_entity.type
_entity.pdbx_description
1 polymer ?
#
loop_
_entity_poly.entity_id
_entity_poly.type
_entity_poly.pdbx_seq_one_letter_code
_entity_poly.pdbx_strand_id
1 'polypeptide(L)'
;LFEVKNRTQFLIPLLVVMSLMFIWNLSRNINDVLIPHLKRACQLTDFQSSLVQSAFFGGYFLLALPVGQYIRRFGYRAGMITGLLLAAVGAFLFFPAAETRFYPLFLAALFIMAAGFTFLEVTATPYLSILGDPEKASSRLSLAAAVGSIGATLGPYIGAVFLLHATDTSEATVRQFSPSQLADYLHAEAQLVKVPYLALGTLFLVLGVLLFFIKMPDIQEEGEQNVRLKAIFKFRHTVLGALGVFCYLGAEVGIVSFLIRYAKSMNINGLGEQKAALFITLFMALVLVGRLSGAYFLQKVNPSKMLVACALGAMGLVLAAMLSTGYFSIVLLSVVGLCTSVMYPILFTLSIKNLGAYTKTGSSLIIMSIVGGAIVPPLMGLISDMHSIRLAFVLPVLCYAYILYYAQKGHIIK
;
A
#
# COMPACT_ATOMS: atom_id res chain seq x y z
N LEU A 1 23.36 -24.43 13.90
CA LEU A 1 23.32 -24.16 15.35
C LEU A 1 24.14 -22.91 15.63
N PHE A 2 23.56 -21.70 15.50
CA PHE A 2 24.23 -20.48 15.92
C PHE A 2 23.93 -20.25 17.39
N GLU A 3 24.90 -20.48 18.26
CA GLU A 3 24.85 -20.10 19.65
C GLU A 3 24.67 -18.58 19.76
N VAL A 4 23.56 -18.17 20.34
CA VAL A 4 23.20 -16.76 20.59
C VAL A 4 24.06 -16.22 21.74
N LYS A 5 25.26 -15.74 21.41
CA LYS A 5 26.23 -15.25 22.42
C LYS A 5 26.00 -13.79 22.89
N ASN A 6 25.08 -13.00 22.23
CA ASN A 6 24.80 -11.63 22.69
C ASN A 6 23.39 -11.15 22.27
N ARG A 7 22.51 -10.89 23.22
CA ARG A 7 21.15 -10.30 22.98
C ARG A 7 21.23 -8.96 22.22
N THR A 8 22.25 -8.18 22.40
CA THR A 8 22.46 -6.88 21.73
C THR A 8 22.75 -7.00 20.24
N GLN A 9 23.35 -8.10 19.77
CA GLN A 9 23.65 -8.31 18.34
C GLN A 9 22.39 -8.50 17.48
N PHE A 10 21.29 -8.93 18.06
CA PHE A 10 20.00 -9.09 17.36
C PHE A 10 19.07 -7.90 17.53
N LEU A 11 19.18 -7.18 18.65
CA LEU A 11 18.28 -6.07 18.98
C LEU A 11 18.45 -4.91 17.99
N ILE A 12 19.70 -4.53 17.66
CA ILE A 12 19.97 -3.42 16.75
C ILE A 12 19.42 -3.71 15.35
N PRO A 13 19.72 -4.84 14.67
CA PRO A 13 19.12 -5.18 13.38
C PRO A 13 17.59 -5.24 13.43
N LEU A 14 17.01 -5.78 14.48
CA LEU A 14 15.56 -5.85 14.67
C LEU A 14 14.93 -4.46 14.72
N LEU A 15 15.46 -3.57 15.54
CA LEU A 15 14.97 -2.19 15.66
C LEU A 15 15.11 -1.41 14.37
N VAL A 16 16.25 -1.59 13.67
CA VAL A 16 16.48 -0.96 12.36
C VAL A 16 15.42 -1.40 11.37
N VAL A 17 15.19 -2.71 11.20
CA VAL A 17 14.21 -3.19 10.23
C VAL A 17 12.78 -2.79 10.59
N MET A 18 12.44 -2.78 11.88
CA MET A 18 11.14 -2.26 12.34
C MET A 18 10.95 -0.78 12.03
N SER A 19 12.01 0.03 12.25
CA SER A 19 11.99 1.45 11.88
C SER A 19 11.83 1.65 10.37
N LEU A 20 12.49 0.84 9.56
CA LEU A 20 12.30 0.84 8.11
C LEU A 20 10.85 0.51 7.74
N MET A 21 10.26 -0.53 8.36
CA MET A 21 8.85 -0.89 8.12
C MET A 21 7.90 0.25 8.47
N PHE A 22 8.14 0.95 9.57
CA PHE A 22 7.37 2.13 9.94
C PHE A 22 7.46 3.22 8.88
N ILE A 23 8.70 3.62 8.51
CA ILE A 23 8.95 4.77 7.64
C ILE A 23 8.43 4.52 6.23
N TRP A 24 8.66 3.33 5.64
CA TRP A 24 8.15 3.08 4.29
C TRP A 24 6.61 2.97 4.25
N ASN A 25 5.98 2.35 5.26
CA ASN A 25 4.52 2.30 5.33
C ASN A 25 3.91 3.69 5.53
N LEU A 26 4.52 4.53 6.36
CA LEU A 26 4.15 5.93 6.49
C LEU A 26 4.23 6.65 5.14
N SER A 27 5.38 6.56 4.48
CA SER A 27 5.63 7.23 3.19
C SER A 27 4.70 6.73 2.08
N ARG A 28 4.44 5.41 2.04
CA ARG A 28 3.50 4.80 1.09
C ARG A 28 2.10 5.38 1.23
N ASN A 29 1.61 5.53 2.45
CA ASN A 29 0.24 5.98 2.71
C ASN A 29 0.08 7.51 2.59
N ILE A 30 1.16 8.30 2.56
CA ILE A 30 1.11 9.71 2.17
C ILE A 30 0.65 9.86 0.71
N ASN A 31 0.94 8.90 -0.17
CA ASN A 31 0.53 8.96 -1.58
C ASN A 31 -0.98 9.02 -1.77
N ASP A 32 -1.77 8.47 -0.86
CA ASP A 32 -3.24 8.51 -0.96
C ASP A 32 -3.78 9.94 -0.84
N VAL A 33 -3.08 10.78 -0.06
CA VAL A 33 -3.38 12.23 0.07
C VAL A 33 -2.75 13.03 -1.06
N LEU A 34 -1.65 12.54 -1.65
CA LEU A 34 -1.00 13.16 -2.81
C LEU A 34 -1.88 13.15 -4.07
N ILE A 35 -2.72 12.12 -4.26
CA ILE A 35 -3.54 11.97 -5.48
C ILE A 35 -4.48 13.17 -5.71
N PRO A 36 -5.35 13.57 -4.76
CA PRO A 36 -6.22 14.73 -4.94
C PRO A 36 -5.41 16.02 -5.08
N HIS A 37 -4.26 16.13 -4.42
CA HIS A 37 -3.37 17.27 -4.54
C HIS A 37 -2.80 17.40 -5.96
N LEU A 38 -2.21 16.33 -6.52
CA LEU A 38 -1.70 16.34 -7.91
C LEU A 38 -2.82 16.55 -8.93
N LYS A 39 -4.01 16.00 -8.67
CA LYS A 39 -5.18 16.22 -9.53
C LYS A 39 -5.46 17.72 -9.70
N ARG A 40 -5.39 18.50 -8.63
CA ARG A 40 -5.57 19.95 -8.67
C ARG A 40 -4.37 20.66 -9.31
N ALA A 41 -3.18 20.42 -8.80
CA ALA A 41 -1.97 21.12 -9.23
C ALA A 41 -1.67 20.94 -10.73
N CYS A 42 -1.98 19.77 -11.30
CA CYS A 42 -1.76 19.44 -12.72
C CYS A 42 -3.05 19.39 -13.55
N GLN A 43 -4.21 19.73 -12.97
CA GLN A 43 -5.53 19.73 -13.65
C GLN A 43 -5.87 18.39 -14.32
N LEU A 44 -5.72 17.29 -13.58
CA LEU A 44 -5.89 15.92 -14.09
C LEU A 44 -7.34 15.45 -14.02
N THR A 45 -7.71 14.52 -14.92
CA THR A 45 -8.94 13.73 -14.80
C THR A 45 -8.82 12.71 -13.65
N ASP A 46 -9.91 12.04 -13.27
CA ASP A 46 -9.88 10.96 -12.28
C ASP A 46 -9.04 9.78 -12.74
N PHE A 47 -9.14 9.42 -14.02
CA PHE A 47 -8.29 8.41 -14.63
C PHE A 47 -6.80 8.79 -14.53
N GLN A 48 -6.44 9.99 -15.00
CA GLN A 48 -5.05 10.45 -14.95
C GLN A 48 -4.50 10.47 -13.52
N SER A 49 -5.25 11.02 -12.57
CA SER A 49 -4.80 11.08 -11.16
C SER A 49 -4.62 9.69 -10.53
N SER A 50 -5.39 8.69 -11.00
CA SER A 50 -5.29 7.31 -10.53
C SER A 50 -4.05 6.57 -11.05
N LEU A 51 -3.37 7.10 -12.11
CA LEU A 51 -2.09 6.57 -12.60
C LEU A 51 -0.96 6.70 -11.56
N VAL A 52 -1.13 7.54 -10.54
CA VAL A 52 -0.25 7.57 -9.35
C VAL A 52 -0.15 6.18 -8.72
N GLN A 53 -1.28 5.51 -8.53
CA GLN A 53 -1.31 4.15 -7.99
C GLN A 53 -0.72 3.13 -8.98
N SER A 54 -0.97 3.31 -10.28
CA SER A 54 -0.38 2.45 -11.32
C SER A 54 1.14 2.55 -11.34
N ALA A 55 1.70 3.74 -11.26
CA ALA A 55 3.14 3.96 -11.21
C ALA A 55 3.75 3.30 -9.96
N PHE A 56 3.08 3.47 -8.82
CA PHE A 56 3.55 2.94 -7.55
C PHE A 56 3.49 1.40 -7.51
N PHE A 57 2.31 0.80 -7.70
CA PHE A 57 2.15 -0.65 -7.65
C PHE A 57 2.73 -1.37 -8.88
N GLY A 58 2.82 -0.68 -10.03
CA GLY A 58 3.55 -1.15 -11.20
C GLY A 58 5.03 -1.36 -10.92
N GLY A 59 5.65 -0.47 -10.13
CA GLY A 59 7.02 -0.63 -9.63
C GLY A 59 7.19 -1.93 -8.82
N TYR A 60 6.27 -2.21 -7.90
CA TYR A 60 6.28 -3.46 -7.14
C TYR A 60 6.18 -4.69 -8.05
N PHE A 61 5.23 -4.69 -8.98
CA PHE A 61 5.02 -5.81 -9.87
C PHE A 61 6.23 -6.12 -10.76
N LEU A 62 6.79 -5.09 -11.38
CA LEU A 62 7.89 -5.25 -12.34
C LEU A 62 9.21 -5.62 -11.65
N LEU A 63 9.43 -5.11 -10.45
CA LEU A 63 10.73 -5.19 -9.79
C LEU A 63 10.83 -6.28 -8.72
N ALA A 64 9.74 -6.88 -8.26
CA ALA A 64 9.77 -7.91 -7.21
C ALA A 64 10.69 -9.08 -7.56
N LEU A 65 10.65 -9.61 -8.80
CA LEU A 65 11.50 -10.70 -9.24
C LEU A 65 12.97 -10.27 -9.44
N PRO A 66 13.30 -9.18 -10.14
CA PRO A 66 14.66 -8.64 -10.22
C PRO A 66 15.29 -8.37 -8.84
N VAL A 67 14.51 -7.80 -7.92
CA VAL A 67 14.96 -7.54 -6.55
C VAL A 67 15.30 -8.83 -5.82
N GLY A 68 14.46 -9.87 -5.92
CA GLY A 68 14.76 -11.17 -5.34
C GLY A 68 16.07 -11.77 -5.88
N GLN A 69 16.36 -11.60 -7.18
CA GLN A 69 17.63 -12.01 -7.78
C GLN A 69 18.82 -11.18 -7.26
N TYR A 70 18.64 -9.87 -7.10
CA TYR A 70 19.65 -8.98 -6.54
C TYR A 70 20.01 -9.39 -5.11
N ILE A 71 19.03 -9.65 -4.26
CA ILE A 71 19.22 -10.04 -2.85
C ILE A 71 19.97 -11.38 -2.75
N ARG A 72 19.67 -12.34 -3.62
CA ARG A 72 20.42 -13.62 -3.66
C ARG A 72 21.90 -13.43 -3.96
N ARG A 73 22.24 -12.42 -4.78
CA ARG A 73 23.64 -12.15 -5.18
C ARG A 73 24.40 -11.28 -4.18
N PHE A 74 23.74 -10.27 -3.61
CA PHE A 74 24.36 -9.21 -2.82
C PHE A 74 23.98 -9.21 -1.34
N GLY A 75 23.04 -10.08 -0.94
CA GLY A 75 22.56 -10.19 0.45
C GLY A 75 21.49 -9.17 0.85
N TYR A 76 20.89 -9.42 2.00
CA TYR A 76 19.78 -8.62 2.52
C TYR A 76 20.18 -7.17 2.85
N ARG A 77 21.37 -6.99 3.44
CA ARG A 77 21.88 -5.65 3.81
C ARG A 77 22.03 -4.76 2.58
N ALA A 78 22.67 -5.26 1.51
CA ALA A 78 22.82 -4.53 0.26
C ALA A 78 21.45 -4.18 -0.36
N GLY A 79 20.50 -5.12 -0.30
CA GLY A 79 19.13 -4.88 -0.75
C GLY A 79 18.46 -3.72 0.01
N MET A 80 18.55 -3.67 1.34
CA MET A 80 17.98 -2.57 2.14
C MET A 80 18.64 -1.22 1.82
N ILE A 81 19.96 -1.18 1.69
CA ILE A 81 20.70 0.05 1.34
C ILE A 81 20.27 0.54 -0.04
N THR A 82 20.25 -0.34 -1.05
CA THR A 82 19.81 0.00 -2.41
C THR A 82 18.37 0.50 -2.40
N GLY A 83 17.49 -0.14 -1.62
CA GLY A 83 16.10 0.27 -1.47
C GLY A 83 15.96 1.69 -0.91
N LEU A 84 16.70 2.01 0.15
CA LEU A 84 16.70 3.35 0.76
C LEU A 84 17.27 4.42 -0.20
N LEU A 85 18.34 4.12 -0.92
CA LEU A 85 18.92 5.05 -1.88
C LEU A 85 17.98 5.32 -3.06
N LEU A 86 17.34 4.28 -3.59
CA LEU A 86 16.31 4.44 -4.65
C LEU A 86 15.12 5.24 -4.15
N ALA A 87 14.63 4.95 -2.94
CA ALA A 87 13.54 5.72 -2.34
C ALA A 87 13.92 7.19 -2.14
N ALA A 88 15.17 7.48 -1.74
CA ALA A 88 15.68 8.84 -1.62
C ALA A 88 15.73 9.55 -2.98
N VAL A 89 16.26 8.91 -4.02
CA VAL A 89 16.29 9.46 -5.39
C VAL A 89 14.86 9.75 -5.88
N GLY A 90 13.94 8.80 -5.71
CA GLY A 90 12.54 8.99 -6.08
C GLY A 90 11.91 10.19 -5.35
N ALA A 91 12.14 10.33 -4.04
CA ALA A 91 11.64 11.45 -3.25
C ALA A 91 12.27 12.80 -3.69
N PHE A 92 13.56 12.85 -3.99
CA PHE A 92 14.21 14.08 -4.47
C PHE A 92 13.73 14.52 -5.86
N LEU A 93 13.31 13.58 -6.72
CA LEU A 93 12.73 13.92 -8.03
C LEU A 93 11.39 14.66 -7.95
N PHE A 94 10.71 14.66 -6.80
CA PHE A 94 9.55 15.52 -6.59
C PHE A 94 9.89 17.01 -6.66
N PHE A 95 11.13 17.40 -6.33
CA PHE A 95 11.56 18.81 -6.43
C PHE A 95 11.48 19.32 -7.87
N PRO A 96 12.21 18.78 -8.86
CA PRO A 96 12.12 19.24 -10.24
C PRO A 96 10.74 18.97 -10.86
N ALA A 97 10.01 17.93 -10.41
CA ALA A 97 8.65 17.68 -10.86
C ALA A 97 7.70 18.81 -10.44
N ALA A 98 7.83 19.33 -9.22
CA ALA A 98 7.05 20.45 -8.72
C ALA A 98 7.41 21.77 -9.42
N GLU A 99 8.70 22.02 -9.70
CA GLU A 99 9.13 23.22 -10.43
C GLU A 99 8.55 23.28 -11.84
N THR A 100 8.59 22.17 -12.55
CA THR A 100 8.12 22.10 -13.94
C THR A 100 6.63 21.83 -14.07
N ARG A 101 5.96 21.41 -12.99
CA ARG A 101 4.58 20.88 -12.99
C ARG A 101 4.37 19.79 -14.04
N PHE A 102 5.43 19.04 -14.36
CA PHE A 102 5.40 18.01 -15.37
C PHE A 102 4.94 16.68 -14.77
N TYR A 103 3.67 16.35 -14.96
CA TYR A 103 3.03 15.18 -14.36
C TYR A 103 3.75 13.85 -14.61
N PRO A 104 4.26 13.53 -15.83
CA PRO A 104 5.04 12.31 -16.06
C PRO A 104 6.28 12.19 -15.15
N LEU A 105 6.90 13.30 -14.76
CA LEU A 105 8.04 13.29 -13.84
C LEU A 105 7.62 12.92 -12.41
N PHE A 106 6.42 13.33 -11.97
CA PHE A 106 5.84 12.85 -10.71
C PHE A 106 5.61 11.33 -10.74
N LEU A 107 5.08 10.80 -11.85
CA LEU A 107 4.90 9.34 -12.01
C LEU A 107 6.24 8.59 -12.00
N ALA A 108 7.27 9.12 -12.67
CA ALA A 108 8.61 8.54 -12.66
C ALA A 108 9.22 8.57 -11.25
N ALA A 109 9.08 9.68 -10.53
CA ALA A 109 9.51 9.83 -9.14
C ALA A 109 8.86 8.78 -8.22
N LEU A 110 7.54 8.61 -8.34
CA LEU A 110 6.77 7.61 -7.61
C LEU A 110 7.19 6.18 -7.96
N PHE A 111 7.42 5.89 -9.25
CA PHE A 111 7.88 4.58 -9.70
C PHE A 111 9.26 4.24 -9.11
N ILE A 112 10.21 5.18 -9.12
CA ILE A 112 11.55 4.99 -8.56
C ILE A 112 11.47 4.82 -7.03
N MET A 113 10.62 5.60 -6.36
CA MET A 113 10.40 5.47 -4.92
C MET A 113 9.78 4.10 -4.58
N ALA A 114 8.81 3.65 -5.38
CA ALA A 114 8.21 2.32 -5.25
C ALA A 114 9.20 1.20 -5.52
N ALA A 115 10.13 1.39 -6.46
CA ALA A 115 11.26 0.48 -6.66
C ALA A 115 12.07 0.33 -5.36
N GLY A 116 12.42 1.45 -4.72
CA GLY A 116 13.09 1.44 -3.42
C GLY A 116 12.28 0.68 -2.35
N PHE A 117 10.98 0.91 -2.26
CA PHE A 117 10.13 0.21 -1.30
C PHE A 117 9.98 -1.28 -1.60
N THR A 118 10.00 -1.67 -2.88
CA THR A 118 10.03 -3.10 -3.27
C THR A 118 11.29 -3.78 -2.73
N PHE A 119 12.45 -3.13 -2.84
CA PHE A 119 13.68 -3.62 -2.21
C PHE A 119 13.54 -3.79 -0.70
N LEU A 120 12.97 -2.80 -0.01
CA LEU A 120 12.77 -2.85 1.44
C LEU A 120 11.81 -3.99 1.83
N GLU A 121 10.70 -4.14 1.14
CA GLU A 121 9.70 -5.17 1.45
C GLU A 121 10.20 -6.59 1.20
N VAL A 122 10.85 -6.82 0.07
CA VAL A 122 11.40 -8.14 -0.29
C VAL A 122 12.62 -8.52 0.57
N THR A 123 13.31 -7.54 1.16
CA THR A 123 14.45 -7.79 2.07
C THR A 123 14.03 -7.91 3.53
N ALA A 124 13.23 -6.98 4.03
CA ALA A 124 12.97 -6.84 5.46
C ALA A 124 12.13 -7.98 6.02
N THR A 125 11.11 -8.42 5.29
CA THR A 125 10.18 -9.46 5.78
C THR A 125 10.88 -10.82 5.94
N PRO A 126 11.61 -11.37 4.93
CA PRO A 126 12.37 -12.59 5.12
C PRO A 126 13.48 -12.42 6.15
N TYR A 127 14.20 -11.30 6.14
CA TYR A 127 15.27 -11.05 7.11
C TYR A 127 14.76 -11.14 8.56
N LEU A 128 13.60 -10.56 8.87
CA LEU A 128 12.97 -10.67 10.20
C LEU A 128 12.61 -12.11 10.56
N SER A 129 12.22 -12.94 9.58
CA SER A 129 11.86 -14.33 9.85
C SER A 129 13.04 -15.19 10.26
N ILE A 130 14.22 -14.90 9.69
CA ILE A 130 15.46 -15.67 9.91
C ILE A 130 16.36 -15.05 11.00
N LEU A 131 16.06 -13.83 11.46
CA LEU A 131 16.83 -13.14 12.48
C LEU A 131 16.54 -13.71 13.87
N GLY A 132 17.47 -14.49 14.44
CA GLY A 132 17.36 -15.02 15.79
C GLY A 132 16.57 -16.34 15.88
N ASP A 133 15.90 -16.58 17.03
CA ASP A 133 15.22 -17.84 17.33
C ASP A 133 14.06 -18.12 16.34
N PRO A 134 14.07 -19.26 15.59
CA PRO A 134 13.01 -19.61 14.66
C PRO A 134 11.62 -19.75 15.29
N GLU A 135 11.52 -20.20 16.55
CA GLU A 135 10.23 -20.33 17.25
C GLU A 135 9.54 -18.98 17.48
N LYS A 136 10.31 -17.90 17.55
CA LYS A 136 9.82 -16.53 17.74
C LYS A 136 9.65 -15.73 16.44
N ALA A 137 9.89 -16.34 15.27
CA ALA A 137 9.79 -15.68 13.98
C ALA A 137 8.41 -15.06 13.73
N SER A 138 7.34 -15.80 14.01
CA SER A 138 5.96 -15.31 13.84
C SER A 138 5.65 -14.11 14.75
N SER A 139 6.13 -14.13 15.98
CA SER A 139 5.96 -13.00 16.93
C SER A 139 6.71 -11.75 16.47
N ARG A 140 7.94 -11.91 15.96
CA ARG A 140 8.72 -10.79 15.38
C ARG A 140 8.05 -10.16 14.18
N LEU A 141 7.57 -11.00 13.25
CA LEU A 141 6.85 -10.53 12.05
C LEU A 141 5.55 -9.80 12.42
N SER A 142 4.81 -10.33 13.40
CA SER A 142 3.58 -9.69 13.88
C SER A 142 3.85 -8.34 14.53
N LEU A 143 4.92 -8.23 15.35
CA LEU A 143 5.32 -6.97 15.96
C LEU A 143 5.76 -5.95 14.89
N ALA A 144 6.55 -6.39 13.93
CA ALA A 144 7.00 -5.53 12.83
C ALA A 144 5.83 -5.05 11.95
N ALA A 145 4.86 -5.92 11.68
CA ALA A 145 3.64 -5.56 10.96
C ALA A 145 2.78 -4.55 11.74
N ALA A 146 2.71 -4.69 13.08
CA ALA A 146 2.03 -3.71 13.93
C ALA A 146 2.71 -2.33 13.87
N VAL A 147 4.05 -2.29 13.98
CA VAL A 147 4.83 -1.05 13.84
C VAL A 147 4.63 -0.42 12.46
N GLY A 148 4.65 -1.22 11.38
CA GLY A 148 4.33 -0.76 10.03
C GLY A 148 2.90 -0.20 9.92
N SER A 149 1.92 -0.82 10.59
CA SER A 149 0.53 -0.36 10.59
C SER A 149 0.35 0.99 11.30
N ILE A 150 1.15 1.27 12.35
CA ILE A 150 1.17 2.61 12.97
C ILE A 150 1.64 3.65 11.94
N GLY A 151 2.72 3.37 11.21
CA GLY A 151 3.18 4.23 10.11
C GLY A 151 2.10 4.46 9.05
N ALA A 152 1.43 3.38 8.64
CA ALA A 152 0.33 3.45 7.66
C ALA A 152 -0.84 4.31 8.15
N THR A 153 -1.16 4.27 9.44
CA THR A 153 -2.23 5.09 10.03
C THR A 153 -1.84 6.56 10.11
N LEU A 154 -0.58 6.87 10.45
CA LEU A 154 -0.10 8.24 10.56
C LEU A 154 0.16 8.90 9.19
N GLY A 155 0.45 8.11 8.15
CA GLY A 155 0.77 8.60 6.82
C GLY A 155 -0.26 9.58 6.24
N PRO A 156 -1.55 9.22 6.14
CA PRO A 156 -2.59 10.09 5.62
C PRO A 156 -2.78 11.36 6.46
N TYR A 157 -2.66 11.27 7.78
CA TYR A 157 -2.75 12.44 8.66
C TYR A 157 -1.60 13.43 8.40
N ILE A 158 -0.36 12.94 8.40
CA ILE A 158 0.83 13.74 8.10
C ILE A 158 0.74 14.31 6.68
N GLY A 159 0.35 13.50 5.69
CA GLY A 159 0.13 13.95 4.33
C GLY A 159 -0.91 15.07 4.24
N ALA A 160 -2.02 14.94 4.96
CA ALA A 160 -3.06 15.98 5.00
C ALA A 160 -2.55 17.30 5.57
N VAL A 161 -1.78 17.24 6.67
CA VAL A 161 -1.20 18.43 7.30
C VAL A 161 -0.25 19.17 6.36
N PHE A 162 0.62 18.45 5.63
CA PHE A 162 1.63 19.06 4.78
C PHE A 162 1.18 19.37 3.35
N LEU A 163 0.31 18.52 2.77
CA LEU A 163 -0.08 18.61 1.36
C LEU A 163 -1.42 19.31 1.14
N LEU A 164 -2.32 19.31 2.13
CA LEU A 164 -3.66 19.88 1.98
C LEU A 164 -3.87 21.15 2.80
N HIS A 165 -2.81 21.69 3.41
CA HIS A 165 -2.91 22.81 4.36
C HIS A 165 -3.16 24.16 3.70
N ALA A 166 -2.83 24.33 2.43
CA ALA A 166 -2.63 25.67 1.92
C ALA A 166 -3.86 26.32 1.30
N THR A 167 -4.85 25.60 0.83
CA THR A 167 -5.91 26.30 0.09
C THR A 167 -7.26 25.57 0.14
N ASP A 168 -8.06 25.89 1.16
CA ASP A 168 -9.51 25.78 1.08
C ASP A 168 -10.09 26.86 0.12
N THR A 169 -9.37 27.18 -0.96
CA THR A 169 -9.90 28.05 -1.99
C THR A 169 -11.00 27.29 -2.71
N SER A 170 -12.24 27.79 -2.59
CA SER A 170 -13.38 27.10 -3.18
C SER A 170 -13.21 26.99 -4.70
N GLU A 171 -13.69 25.92 -5.30
CA GLU A 171 -13.67 25.76 -6.77
C GLU A 171 -14.36 26.92 -7.48
N ALA A 172 -15.38 27.53 -6.84
CA ALA A 172 -16.06 28.70 -7.35
C ALA A 172 -15.12 29.93 -7.41
N THR A 173 -14.23 30.09 -6.42
CA THR A 173 -13.23 31.16 -6.40
C THR A 173 -12.15 30.92 -7.45
N VAL A 174 -11.68 29.69 -7.59
CA VAL A 174 -10.66 29.33 -8.60
C VAL A 174 -11.17 29.56 -10.03
N ARG A 175 -12.46 29.32 -10.28
CA ARG A 175 -13.09 29.58 -11.59
C ARG A 175 -13.15 31.08 -11.94
N GLN A 176 -13.01 31.98 -10.97
CA GLN A 176 -13.00 33.41 -11.15
C GLN A 176 -11.59 33.98 -11.35
N PHE A 177 -10.55 33.19 -11.21
CA PHE A 177 -9.17 33.64 -11.38
C PHE A 177 -8.89 34.02 -12.82
N SER A 178 -8.15 35.14 -13.00
CA SER A 178 -7.53 35.45 -14.26
C SER A 178 -6.52 34.36 -14.67
N PRO A 179 -6.14 34.24 -15.95
CA PRO A 179 -5.16 33.25 -16.39
C PRO A 179 -3.82 33.29 -15.62
N SER A 180 -3.34 34.48 -15.27
CA SER A 180 -2.12 34.66 -14.46
C SER A 180 -2.31 34.21 -13.03
N GLN A 181 -3.41 34.62 -12.37
CA GLN A 181 -3.74 34.18 -11.01
C GLN A 181 -3.92 32.67 -10.92
N LEU A 182 -4.52 32.06 -11.92
CA LEU A 182 -4.67 30.60 -11.99
C LEU A 182 -3.29 29.93 -12.13
N ALA A 183 -2.40 30.44 -12.99
CA ALA A 183 -1.06 29.91 -13.16
C ALA A 183 -0.25 29.98 -11.86
N ASP A 184 -0.28 31.13 -11.17
CA ASP A 184 0.41 31.32 -9.90
C ASP A 184 -0.15 30.40 -8.79
N TYR A 185 -1.47 30.28 -8.71
CA TYR A 185 -2.15 29.37 -7.79
C TYR A 185 -1.74 27.92 -8.01
N LEU A 186 -1.80 27.43 -9.25
CA LEU A 186 -1.45 26.06 -9.58
C LEU A 186 0.06 25.78 -9.38
N HIS A 187 0.91 26.80 -9.59
CA HIS A 187 2.33 26.69 -9.29
C HIS A 187 2.57 26.61 -7.78
N ALA A 188 1.94 27.46 -6.99
CA ALA A 188 2.01 27.42 -5.54
C ALA A 188 1.53 26.08 -4.97
N GLU A 189 0.41 25.53 -5.48
CA GLU A 189 -0.06 24.19 -5.14
C GLU A 189 1.01 23.13 -5.42
N ALA A 190 1.60 23.11 -6.61
CA ALA A 190 2.64 22.13 -6.95
C ALA A 190 3.88 22.21 -6.04
N GLN A 191 4.19 23.41 -5.50
CA GLN A 191 5.34 23.59 -4.60
C GLN A 191 5.17 22.91 -3.22
N LEU A 192 3.93 22.66 -2.77
CA LEU A 192 3.65 22.09 -1.45
C LEU A 192 4.28 20.71 -1.24
N VAL A 193 4.46 19.93 -2.30
CA VAL A 193 5.09 18.59 -2.20
C VAL A 193 6.58 18.66 -1.92
N LYS A 194 7.25 19.78 -2.18
CA LYS A 194 8.71 19.87 -2.06
C LYS A 194 9.21 19.57 -0.66
N VAL A 195 8.68 20.29 0.34
CA VAL A 195 9.17 20.17 1.72
C VAL A 195 8.99 18.75 2.26
N PRO A 196 7.80 18.12 2.22
CA PRO A 196 7.63 16.77 2.76
C PRO A 196 8.46 15.72 2.00
N TYR A 197 8.56 15.81 0.67
CA TYR A 197 9.32 14.83 -0.09
C TYR A 197 10.84 15.03 0.00
N LEU A 198 11.33 16.27 0.13
CA LEU A 198 12.74 16.52 0.47
C LEU A 198 13.10 16.00 1.86
N ALA A 199 12.21 16.19 2.85
CA ALA A 199 12.41 15.63 4.18
C ALA A 199 12.44 14.09 4.16
N LEU A 200 11.52 13.45 3.44
CA LEU A 200 11.53 11.99 3.24
C LEU A 200 12.77 11.51 2.51
N GLY A 201 13.17 12.18 1.43
CA GLY A 201 14.37 11.84 0.66
C GLY A 201 15.63 11.93 1.53
N THR A 202 15.75 13.00 2.32
CA THR A 202 16.86 13.18 3.26
C THR A 202 16.86 12.08 4.33
N LEU A 203 15.70 11.74 4.87
CA LEU A 203 15.54 10.68 5.87
C LEU A 203 15.97 9.32 5.28
N PHE A 204 15.51 8.97 4.07
CA PHE A 204 15.92 7.73 3.40
C PHE A 204 17.41 7.70 3.11
N LEU A 205 17.99 8.81 2.65
CA LEU A 205 19.42 8.93 2.38
C LEU A 205 20.23 8.72 3.67
N VAL A 206 19.87 9.41 4.74
CA VAL A 206 20.55 9.28 6.04
C VAL A 206 20.47 7.86 6.56
N LEU A 207 19.29 7.23 6.51
CA LEU A 207 19.13 5.83 6.92
C LEU A 207 19.93 4.87 6.05
N GLY A 208 19.97 5.10 4.73
CA GLY A 208 20.79 4.32 3.81
C GLY A 208 22.27 4.41 4.16
N VAL A 209 22.78 5.61 4.42
CA VAL A 209 24.16 5.84 4.86
C VAL A 209 24.43 5.21 6.23
N LEU A 210 23.54 5.37 7.20
CA LEU A 210 23.70 4.77 8.53
C LEU A 210 23.77 3.23 8.46
N LEU A 211 23.01 2.61 7.55
CA LEU A 211 23.04 1.17 7.36
C LEU A 211 24.39 0.64 6.88
N PHE A 212 25.22 1.48 6.23
CA PHE A 212 26.61 1.11 5.89
C PHE A 212 27.49 0.92 7.13
N PHE A 213 27.17 1.54 8.25
CA PHE A 213 27.94 1.43 9.48
C PHE A 213 27.41 0.35 10.42
N ILE A 214 26.15 -0.07 10.25
CA ILE A 214 25.52 -1.09 11.09
C ILE A 214 25.91 -2.48 10.57
N LYS A 215 26.53 -3.28 11.44
CA LYS A 215 26.81 -4.69 11.16
C LYS A 215 25.51 -5.49 11.25
N MET A 216 25.02 -5.95 10.11
CA MET A 216 23.87 -6.87 10.04
C MET A 216 24.39 -8.29 9.80
N PRO A 217 23.87 -9.31 10.52
CA PRO A 217 24.20 -10.70 10.23
C PRO A 217 23.90 -11.04 8.78
N ASP A 218 24.89 -11.58 8.08
CA ASP A 218 24.71 -12.05 6.71
C ASP A 218 24.14 -13.47 6.78
N ILE A 219 22.89 -13.62 6.38
CA ILE A 219 22.17 -14.87 6.46
C ILE A 219 21.96 -15.35 5.03
N GLN A 220 22.72 -16.38 4.65
CA GLN A 220 22.56 -17.07 3.37
C GLN A 220 21.51 -18.20 3.54
N GLU A 221 20.48 -18.20 2.71
CA GLU A 221 19.58 -19.34 2.62
C GLU A 221 20.22 -20.44 1.78
N GLU A 222 20.51 -21.57 2.42
CA GLU A 222 20.99 -22.78 1.73
C GLU A 222 19.82 -23.45 0.96
N GLY A 223 20.03 -23.69 -0.33
CA GLY A 223 19.32 -24.71 -1.10
C GLY A 223 17.95 -24.31 -1.67
N GLU A 224 17.90 -23.44 -2.68
CA GLU A 224 16.71 -23.28 -3.50
C GLU A 224 16.69 -24.21 -4.71
N GLN A 225 15.73 -25.13 -4.73
CA GLN A 225 15.33 -25.77 -5.99
C GLN A 225 14.62 -24.72 -6.87
N ASN A 226 15.18 -24.47 -8.06
CA ASN A 226 14.60 -23.58 -9.07
C ASN A 226 13.32 -24.21 -9.67
N VAL A 227 12.21 -24.14 -8.97
CA VAL A 227 10.92 -24.58 -9.50
C VAL A 227 10.42 -23.54 -10.49
N ARG A 228 10.14 -23.96 -11.73
CA ARG A 228 9.64 -23.07 -12.79
C ARG A 228 8.29 -22.48 -12.41
N LEU A 229 8.11 -21.19 -12.56
CA LEU A 229 6.86 -20.45 -12.27
C LEU A 229 5.63 -21.08 -12.98
N LYS A 230 5.84 -21.64 -14.19
CA LYS A 230 4.77 -22.32 -14.95
C LYS A 230 4.17 -23.54 -14.22
N ALA A 231 4.91 -24.18 -13.33
CA ALA A 231 4.41 -25.36 -12.60
C ALA A 231 3.34 -25.01 -11.56
N ILE A 232 3.29 -23.76 -11.08
CA ILE A 232 2.32 -23.31 -10.08
C ILE A 232 0.88 -23.25 -10.65
N PHE A 233 0.72 -23.07 -11.96
CA PHE A 233 -0.59 -22.99 -12.60
C PHE A 233 -1.39 -24.30 -12.55
N LYS A 234 -0.75 -25.41 -12.17
CA LYS A 234 -1.43 -26.69 -11.87
C LYS A 234 -2.28 -26.62 -10.59
N PHE A 235 -1.93 -25.72 -9.67
CA PHE A 235 -2.62 -25.60 -8.38
C PHE A 235 -3.73 -24.54 -8.48
N ARG A 236 -4.94 -25.03 -8.82
CA ARG A 236 -6.10 -24.16 -9.03
C ARG A 236 -6.39 -23.20 -7.87
N HIS A 237 -6.32 -23.69 -6.62
CA HIS A 237 -6.58 -22.88 -5.43
C HIS A 237 -5.58 -21.72 -5.28
N THR A 238 -4.32 -21.91 -5.70
CA THR A 238 -3.28 -20.88 -5.68
C THR A 238 -3.54 -19.80 -6.75
N VAL A 239 -3.89 -20.22 -7.96
CA VAL A 239 -4.19 -19.28 -9.06
C VAL A 239 -5.43 -18.44 -8.75
N LEU A 240 -6.49 -19.09 -8.25
CA LEU A 240 -7.71 -18.39 -7.82
C LEU A 240 -7.44 -17.48 -6.61
N GLY A 241 -6.55 -17.91 -5.70
CA GLY A 241 -6.13 -17.11 -4.57
C GLY A 241 -5.28 -15.89 -4.97
N ALA A 242 -4.42 -16.04 -5.96
CA ALA A 242 -3.69 -14.94 -6.56
C ALA A 242 -4.65 -13.88 -7.14
N LEU A 243 -5.71 -14.29 -7.86
CA LEU A 243 -6.77 -13.39 -8.29
C LEU A 243 -7.57 -12.81 -7.12
N GLY A 244 -7.73 -13.57 -6.01
CA GLY A 244 -8.31 -13.05 -4.76
C GLY A 244 -7.50 -11.91 -4.16
N VAL A 245 -6.17 -12.04 -4.13
CA VAL A 245 -5.26 -10.99 -3.66
C VAL A 245 -5.27 -9.78 -4.60
N PHE A 246 -5.32 -10.00 -5.91
CA PHE A 246 -5.51 -8.95 -6.91
C PHE A 246 -6.78 -8.15 -6.62
N CYS A 247 -7.91 -8.81 -6.43
CA CYS A 247 -9.19 -8.18 -6.11
C CYS A 247 -9.15 -7.46 -4.76
N TYR A 248 -8.53 -8.08 -3.73
CA TYR A 248 -8.40 -7.49 -2.40
C TYR A 248 -7.66 -6.15 -2.46
N LEU A 249 -6.45 -6.17 -3.03
CA LEU A 249 -5.64 -4.96 -3.06
C LEU A 249 -6.20 -3.92 -4.02
N GLY A 250 -6.79 -4.35 -5.14
CA GLY A 250 -7.50 -3.47 -6.05
C GLY A 250 -8.65 -2.73 -5.37
N ALA A 251 -9.47 -3.42 -4.59
CA ALA A 251 -10.57 -2.82 -3.86
C ALA A 251 -10.09 -1.90 -2.73
N GLU A 252 -9.12 -2.33 -1.92
CA GLU A 252 -8.59 -1.55 -0.80
C GLU A 252 -7.96 -0.24 -1.29
N VAL A 253 -7.02 -0.33 -2.23
CA VAL A 253 -6.35 0.85 -2.81
C VAL A 253 -7.34 1.74 -3.56
N GLY A 254 -8.29 1.13 -4.28
CA GLY A 254 -9.35 1.86 -4.97
C GLY A 254 -10.20 2.69 -4.01
N ILE A 255 -10.69 2.09 -2.93
CA ILE A 255 -11.51 2.80 -1.93
C ILE A 255 -10.71 3.95 -1.32
N VAL A 256 -9.50 3.69 -0.83
CA VAL A 256 -8.66 4.69 -0.16
C VAL A 256 -8.32 5.84 -1.10
N SER A 257 -7.92 5.56 -2.34
CA SER A 257 -7.57 6.57 -3.35
C SER A 257 -8.73 7.48 -3.74
N PHE A 258 -9.96 6.96 -3.69
CA PHE A 258 -11.14 7.73 -4.06
C PHE A 258 -11.84 8.40 -2.87
N LEU A 259 -11.50 8.06 -1.64
CA LEU A 259 -12.23 8.49 -0.43
C LEU A 259 -12.29 10.01 -0.28
N ILE A 260 -11.17 10.74 -0.47
CA ILE A 260 -11.16 12.22 -0.37
C ILE A 260 -12.01 12.83 -1.49
N ARG A 261 -11.85 12.35 -2.73
CA ARG A 261 -12.61 12.84 -3.89
C ARG A 261 -14.10 12.58 -3.75
N TYR A 262 -14.44 11.40 -3.24
CA TYR A 262 -15.82 11.04 -2.94
C TYR A 262 -16.43 11.92 -1.84
N ALA A 263 -15.66 12.17 -0.77
CA ALA A 263 -16.10 13.07 0.29
C ALA A 263 -16.36 14.49 -0.22
N LYS A 264 -15.50 15.01 -1.10
CA LYS A 264 -15.71 16.32 -1.75
C LYS A 264 -16.95 16.35 -2.65
N SER A 265 -17.21 15.27 -3.40
CA SER A 265 -18.38 15.18 -4.28
C SER A 265 -19.72 15.23 -3.54
N MET A 266 -19.71 14.98 -2.23
CA MET A 266 -20.91 15.10 -1.38
C MET A 266 -21.29 16.55 -1.05
N ASN A 267 -20.44 17.54 -1.38
CA ASN A 267 -20.69 18.96 -1.13
C ASN A 267 -21.12 19.30 0.30
N ILE A 268 -20.49 18.64 1.29
CA ILE A 268 -20.82 18.85 2.71
C ILE A 268 -20.15 20.13 3.19
N ASN A 269 -20.95 21.09 3.71
CA ASN A 269 -20.45 22.33 4.26
C ASN A 269 -19.40 22.10 5.36
N GLY A 270 -18.22 22.75 5.23
CA GLY A 270 -17.13 22.65 6.19
C GLY A 270 -16.29 21.36 6.09
N LEU A 271 -16.54 20.48 5.11
CA LEU A 271 -15.72 19.32 4.82
C LEU A 271 -14.70 19.63 3.72
N GLY A 272 -13.61 20.32 4.08
CA GLY A 272 -12.44 20.52 3.20
C GLY A 272 -11.65 19.21 3.01
N GLU A 273 -10.70 19.21 2.06
CA GLU A 273 -9.89 18.03 1.75
C GLU A 273 -9.09 17.53 2.94
N GLN A 274 -8.57 18.44 3.78
CA GLN A 274 -7.84 18.08 4.99
C GLN A 274 -8.70 17.27 5.96
N LYS A 275 -9.96 17.71 6.19
CA LYS A 275 -10.91 16.94 7.02
C LYS A 275 -11.32 15.63 6.34
N ALA A 276 -11.46 15.61 5.02
CA ALA A 276 -11.76 14.40 4.26
C ALA A 276 -10.62 13.36 4.36
N ALA A 277 -9.35 13.79 4.43
CA ALA A 277 -8.21 12.91 4.62
C ALA A 277 -8.21 12.20 6.00
N LEU A 278 -8.88 12.76 7.02
CA LEU A 278 -9.05 12.09 8.32
C LEU A 278 -9.85 10.78 8.19
N PHE A 279 -10.71 10.66 7.18
CA PHE A 279 -11.44 9.41 6.92
C PHE A 279 -10.52 8.31 6.37
N ILE A 280 -9.45 8.67 5.65
CA ILE A 280 -8.39 7.70 5.28
C ILE A 280 -7.64 7.28 6.55
N THR A 281 -7.30 8.23 7.43
CA THR A 281 -6.69 7.90 8.72
C THR A 281 -7.58 6.98 9.55
N LEU A 282 -8.90 7.23 9.57
CA LEU A 282 -9.87 6.35 10.22
C LEU A 282 -9.89 4.95 9.57
N PHE A 283 -9.88 4.86 8.24
CA PHE A 283 -9.80 3.59 7.52
C PHE A 283 -8.57 2.80 7.96
N MET A 284 -7.38 3.41 7.95
CA MET A 284 -6.12 2.76 8.33
C MET A 284 -6.08 2.40 9.83
N ALA A 285 -6.65 3.24 10.70
CA ALA A 285 -6.79 2.92 12.12
C ALA A 285 -7.70 1.70 12.34
N LEU A 286 -8.79 1.59 11.59
CA LEU A 286 -9.68 0.43 11.63
C LEU A 286 -9.03 -0.83 11.05
N VAL A 287 -8.16 -0.70 10.05
CA VAL A 287 -7.30 -1.80 9.58
C VAL A 287 -6.37 -2.26 10.70
N LEU A 288 -5.73 -1.34 11.45
CA LEU A 288 -4.88 -1.69 12.58
C LEU A 288 -5.66 -2.42 13.67
N VAL A 289 -6.81 -1.88 14.09
CA VAL A 289 -7.69 -2.50 15.09
C VAL A 289 -8.15 -3.89 14.63
N GLY A 290 -8.55 -4.01 13.36
CA GLY A 290 -8.97 -5.27 12.78
C GLY A 290 -7.85 -6.30 12.68
N ARG A 291 -6.59 -5.90 12.43
CA ARG A 291 -5.43 -6.81 12.47
C ARG A 291 -5.16 -7.34 13.88
N LEU A 292 -5.22 -6.47 14.89
CA LEU A 292 -4.99 -6.87 16.28
C LEU A 292 -6.11 -7.80 16.79
N SER A 293 -7.37 -7.43 16.57
CA SER A 293 -8.53 -8.26 16.95
C SER A 293 -8.60 -9.55 16.12
N GLY A 294 -8.32 -9.46 14.82
CA GLY A 294 -8.34 -10.58 13.90
C GLY A 294 -7.35 -11.68 14.25
N ALA A 295 -6.15 -11.32 14.76
CA ALA A 295 -5.19 -12.29 15.26
C ALA A 295 -5.75 -13.16 16.41
N TYR A 296 -6.59 -12.58 17.27
CA TYR A 296 -7.28 -13.31 18.34
C TYR A 296 -8.42 -14.19 17.78
N PHE A 297 -9.25 -13.62 16.89
CA PHE A 297 -10.39 -14.35 16.33
C PHE A 297 -9.97 -15.52 15.41
N LEU A 298 -8.88 -15.38 14.66
CA LEU A 298 -8.34 -16.44 13.79
C LEU A 298 -7.87 -17.69 14.56
N GLN A 299 -7.63 -17.58 15.86
CA GLN A 299 -7.34 -18.75 16.71
C GLN A 299 -8.59 -19.57 17.04
N LYS A 300 -9.79 -18.98 16.94
CA LYS A 300 -11.07 -19.58 17.33
C LYS A 300 -11.99 -19.88 16.16
N VAL A 301 -11.85 -19.14 15.07
CA VAL A 301 -12.76 -19.20 13.91
C VAL A 301 -12.01 -19.71 12.68
N ASN A 302 -12.64 -20.59 11.91
CA ASN A 302 -12.09 -21.08 10.66
C ASN A 302 -11.80 -19.89 9.71
N PRO A 303 -10.55 -19.77 9.16
CA PRO A 303 -10.16 -18.68 8.29
C PRO A 303 -11.09 -18.46 7.08
N SER A 304 -11.57 -19.54 6.44
CA SER A 304 -12.53 -19.44 5.33
C SER A 304 -13.85 -18.77 5.75
N LYS A 305 -14.43 -19.15 6.91
CA LYS A 305 -15.67 -18.55 7.41
C LYS A 305 -15.47 -17.08 7.77
N MET A 306 -14.30 -16.74 8.35
CA MET A 306 -13.96 -15.36 8.65
C MET A 306 -13.81 -14.54 7.36
N LEU A 307 -13.18 -15.09 6.32
CA LEU A 307 -13.06 -14.43 5.02
C LEU A 307 -14.42 -14.19 4.38
N VAL A 308 -15.37 -15.15 4.49
CA VAL A 308 -16.76 -14.98 4.02
C VAL A 308 -17.43 -13.81 4.76
N ALA A 309 -17.36 -13.78 6.09
CA ALA A 309 -17.95 -12.70 6.89
C ALA A 309 -17.37 -11.33 6.53
N CYS A 310 -16.06 -11.25 6.41
CA CYS A 310 -15.36 -10.01 6.03
C CYS A 310 -15.73 -9.56 4.60
N ALA A 311 -15.79 -10.48 3.63
CA ALA A 311 -16.16 -10.15 2.25
C ALA A 311 -17.62 -9.66 2.14
N LEU A 312 -18.55 -10.33 2.82
CA LEU A 312 -19.95 -9.89 2.89
C LEU A 312 -20.08 -8.52 3.59
N GLY A 313 -19.38 -8.33 4.72
CA GLY A 313 -19.35 -7.06 5.44
C GLY A 313 -18.81 -5.91 4.60
N ALA A 314 -17.65 -6.09 3.95
CA ALA A 314 -17.07 -5.09 3.06
C ALA A 314 -17.99 -4.77 1.87
N MET A 315 -18.54 -5.78 1.21
CA MET A 315 -19.49 -5.61 0.11
C MET A 315 -20.74 -4.86 0.54
N GLY A 316 -21.32 -5.24 1.68
CA GLY A 316 -22.51 -4.59 2.23
C GLY A 316 -22.26 -3.12 2.62
N LEU A 317 -21.09 -2.83 3.24
CA LEU A 317 -20.69 -1.46 3.60
C LEU A 317 -20.50 -0.58 2.36
N VAL A 318 -19.84 -1.08 1.31
CA VAL A 318 -19.65 -0.32 0.07
C VAL A 318 -20.99 -0.08 -0.63
N LEU A 319 -21.86 -1.09 -0.73
CA LEU A 319 -23.23 -0.93 -1.29
C LEU A 319 -24.05 0.08 -0.49
N ALA A 320 -24.02 -0.03 0.84
CA ALA A 320 -24.71 0.94 1.71
C ALA A 320 -24.16 2.35 1.53
N ALA A 321 -22.85 2.52 1.37
CA ALA A 321 -22.24 3.80 1.07
C ALA A 321 -22.68 4.38 -0.28
N MET A 322 -22.79 3.53 -1.30
CA MET A 322 -23.28 3.95 -2.63
C MET A 322 -24.74 4.41 -2.60
N LEU A 323 -25.56 3.85 -1.70
CA LEU A 323 -26.97 4.19 -1.55
C LEU A 323 -27.23 5.35 -0.59
N SER A 324 -26.25 5.68 0.26
CA SER A 324 -26.35 6.76 1.26
C SER A 324 -25.70 8.06 0.77
N THR A 325 -25.88 9.12 1.57
CA THR A 325 -25.34 10.45 1.30
C THR A 325 -24.73 11.08 2.55
N GLY A 326 -23.96 12.13 2.36
CA GLY A 326 -23.37 12.91 3.45
C GLY A 326 -22.28 12.16 4.23
N TYR A 327 -22.06 12.57 5.47
CA TYR A 327 -21.04 11.99 6.36
C TYR A 327 -21.19 10.48 6.56
N PHE A 328 -22.43 9.99 6.62
CA PHE A 328 -22.72 8.59 6.85
C PHE A 328 -22.11 7.70 5.75
N SER A 329 -22.25 8.11 4.48
CA SER A 329 -21.67 7.39 3.35
C SER A 329 -20.13 7.30 3.45
N ILE A 330 -19.45 8.39 3.84
CA ILE A 330 -18.00 8.44 3.97
C ILE A 330 -17.51 7.54 5.13
N VAL A 331 -18.24 7.58 6.26
CA VAL A 331 -17.94 6.72 7.42
C VAL A 331 -18.08 5.25 7.05
N LEU A 332 -19.13 4.86 6.30
CA LEU A 332 -19.30 3.48 5.85
C LEU A 332 -18.10 3.00 5.02
N LEU A 333 -17.59 3.84 4.09
CA LEU A 333 -16.38 3.51 3.33
C LEU A 333 -15.15 3.37 4.22
N SER A 334 -15.03 4.21 5.26
CA SER A 334 -13.90 4.10 6.21
C SER A 334 -13.98 2.83 7.05
N VAL A 335 -15.20 2.40 7.43
CA VAL A 335 -15.41 1.17 8.22
C VAL A 335 -15.07 -0.10 7.41
N VAL A 336 -15.04 -0.04 6.08
CA VAL A 336 -14.56 -1.16 5.24
C VAL A 336 -13.16 -1.60 5.66
N GLY A 337 -12.30 -0.68 6.14
CA GLY A 337 -10.95 -0.98 6.64
C GLY A 337 -10.91 -2.08 7.72
N LEU A 338 -11.95 -2.14 8.58
CA LEU A 338 -12.06 -3.21 9.57
C LEU A 338 -12.23 -4.60 8.92
N CYS A 339 -13.06 -4.67 7.88
CA CYS A 339 -13.30 -5.93 7.17
C CYS A 339 -12.08 -6.35 6.33
N THR A 340 -11.39 -5.40 5.69
CA THR A 340 -10.22 -5.71 4.84
C THR A 340 -8.99 -6.13 5.63
N SER A 341 -8.90 -5.76 6.89
CA SER A 341 -7.73 -5.92 7.76
C SER A 341 -7.12 -7.33 7.80
N VAL A 342 -7.95 -8.37 7.79
CA VAL A 342 -7.55 -9.79 7.88
C VAL A 342 -7.66 -10.53 6.55
N MET A 343 -8.20 -9.92 5.50
CA MET A 343 -8.41 -10.61 4.22
C MET A 343 -7.10 -11.06 3.59
N TYR A 344 -6.07 -10.19 3.55
CA TYR A 344 -4.79 -10.52 2.93
C TYR A 344 -4.10 -11.72 3.57
N PRO A 345 -3.88 -11.78 4.91
CA PRO A 345 -3.24 -12.93 5.52
C PRO A 345 -4.06 -14.23 5.33
N ILE A 346 -5.39 -14.16 5.32
CA ILE A 346 -6.23 -15.34 5.09
C ILE A 346 -6.13 -15.79 3.62
N LEU A 347 -6.26 -14.87 2.67
CA LEU A 347 -6.10 -15.17 1.24
C LEU A 347 -4.73 -15.79 0.97
N PHE A 348 -3.66 -15.20 1.53
CA PHE A 348 -2.30 -15.68 1.36
C PHE A 348 -2.16 -17.11 1.89
N THR A 349 -2.57 -17.38 3.14
CA THR A 349 -2.41 -18.70 3.77
C THR A 349 -3.24 -19.79 3.10
N LEU A 350 -4.47 -19.49 2.68
CA LEU A 350 -5.31 -20.42 1.94
C LEU A 350 -4.72 -20.75 0.55
N SER A 351 -4.10 -19.77 -0.08
CA SER A 351 -3.54 -19.91 -1.44
C SER A 351 -2.27 -20.72 -1.50
N ILE A 352 -1.44 -20.71 -0.43
CA ILE A 352 -0.18 -21.49 -0.37
C ILE A 352 -0.35 -22.85 0.30
N LYS A 353 -1.55 -23.18 0.74
CA LYS A 353 -1.82 -24.42 1.47
C LYS A 353 -1.48 -25.65 0.61
N ASN A 354 -0.76 -26.62 1.19
CA ASN A 354 -0.39 -27.90 0.56
C ASN A 354 0.45 -27.81 -0.72
N LEU A 355 1.20 -26.73 -0.92
CA LEU A 355 2.10 -26.56 -2.08
C LEU A 355 3.42 -27.32 -1.93
N GLY A 356 3.84 -27.71 -0.72
CA GLY A 356 5.12 -28.40 -0.49
C GLY A 356 6.30 -27.62 -1.08
N ALA A 357 7.07 -28.23 -1.96
CA ALA A 357 8.22 -27.61 -2.63
C ALA A 357 7.86 -26.38 -3.50
N TYR A 358 6.58 -26.20 -3.85
CA TYR A 358 6.10 -25.09 -4.67
C TYR A 358 5.70 -23.85 -3.85
N THR A 359 5.81 -23.89 -2.51
CA THR A 359 5.35 -22.82 -1.63
C THR A 359 6.00 -21.47 -1.96
N LYS A 360 7.32 -21.43 -2.20
CA LYS A 360 8.03 -20.20 -2.57
C LYS A 360 7.52 -19.63 -3.89
N THR A 361 7.36 -20.46 -4.91
CA THR A 361 6.85 -20.04 -6.22
C THR A 361 5.40 -19.59 -6.14
N GLY A 362 4.57 -20.26 -5.34
CA GLY A 362 3.19 -19.85 -5.08
C GLY A 362 3.12 -18.52 -4.37
N SER A 363 3.94 -18.30 -3.36
CA SER A 363 4.04 -17.00 -2.64
C SER A 363 4.45 -15.88 -3.60
N SER A 364 5.39 -16.13 -4.51
CA SER A 364 5.81 -15.13 -5.51
C SER A 364 4.65 -14.75 -6.43
N LEU A 365 3.84 -15.71 -6.91
CA LEU A 365 2.65 -15.44 -7.72
C LEU A 365 1.64 -14.57 -6.96
N ILE A 366 1.43 -14.86 -5.68
CA ILE A 366 0.50 -14.09 -4.83
C ILE A 366 1.01 -12.67 -4.61
N ILE A 367 2.32 -12.49 -4.38
CA ILE A 367 2.92 -11.16 -4.24
C ILE A 367 2.82 -10.38 -5.56
N MET A 368 3.04 -11.01 -6.72
CA MET A 368 2.84 -10.36 -8.02
C MET A 368 1.39 -9.89 -8.22
N SER A 369 0.41 -10.56 -7.62
CA SER A 369 -1.01 -10.20 -7.72
C SER A 369 -1.36 -8.89 -7.00
N ILE A 370 -0.43 -8.31 -6.23
CA ILE A 370 -0.51 -6.95 -5.66
C ILE A 370 -0.75 -5.89 -6.76
N VAL A 371 -0.44 -6.20 -8.02
CA VAL A 371 -0.73 -5.36 -9.20
C VAL A 371 -2.21 -4.97 -9.34
N GLY A 372 -3.13 -5.62 -8.63
CA GLY A 372 -4.53 -5.18 -8.51
C GLY A 372 -4.66 -3.72 -8.09
N GLY A 373 -3.77 -3.26 -7.18
CA GLY A 373 -3.67 -1.85 -6.78
C GLY A 373 -3.22 -0.89 -7.88
N ALA A 374 -2.57 -1.39 -8.95
CA ALA A 374 -2.20 -0.60 -10.12
C ALA A 374 -3.32 -0.52 -11.17
N ILE A 375 -4.20 -1.52 -11.23
CA ILE A 375 -5.17 -1.67 -12.31
C ILE A 375 -6.57 -1.19 -11.90
N VAL A 376 -7.04 -1.55 -10.72
CA VAL A 376 -8.42 -1.24 -10.29
C VAL A 376 -8.65 0.27 -10.11
N PRO A 377 -7.76 1.06 -9.47
CA PRO A 377 -8.01 2.50 -9.30
C PRO A 377 -8.13 3.27 -10.62
N PRO A 378 -7.30 3.07 -11.67
CA PRO A 378 -7.53 3.69 -12.96
C PRO A 378 -8.85 3.29 -13.63
N LEU A 379 -9.28 2.03 -13.50
CA LEU A 379 -10.58 1.60 -13.98
C LEU A 379 -11.72 2.30 -13.23
N MET A 380 -11.59 2.49 -11.90
CA MET A 380 -12.50 3.33 -11.13
C MET A 380 -12.49 4.77 -11.62
N GLY A 381 -11.31 5.30 -11.98
CA GLY A 381 -11.14 6.63 -12.55
C GLY A 381 -11.90 6.79 -13.86
N LEU A 382 -11.77 5.83 -14.77
CA LEU A 382 -12.52 5.83 -16.03
C LEU A 382 -14.04 5.86 -15.79
N ILE A 383 -14.55 5.00 -14.89
CA ILE A 383 -15.98 4.99 -14.55
C ILE A 383 -16.40 6.32 -13.92
N SER A 384 -15.56 6.89 -13.08
CA SER A 384 -15.82 8.18 -12.43
C SER A 384 -15.91 9.32 -13.45
N ASP A 385 -14.98 9.37 -14.42
CA ASP A 385 -14.93 10.38 -15.46
C ASP A 385 -16.10 10.25 -16.46
N MET A 386 -16.51 9.01 -16.79
CA MET A 386 -17.58 8.74 -17.77
C MET A 386 -18.99 8.88 -17.17
N HIS A 387 -19.17 8.58 -15.89
CA HIS A 387 -20.49 8.51 -15.25
C HIS A 387 -20.53 9.29 -13.95
N SER A 388 -20.03 8.70 -12.86
CA SER A 388 -19.96 9.34 -11.54
C SER A 388 -18.97 8.62 -10.62
N ILE A 389 -18.42 9.38 -9.70
CA ILE A 389 -17.51 8.83 -8.68
C ILE A 389 -18.20 7.77 -7.80
N ARG A 390 -19.52 7.91 -7.57
CA ARG A 390 -20.32 6.93 -6.83
C ARG A 390 -20.39 5.58 -7.54
N LEU A 391 -20.57 5.58 -8.86
CA LEU A 391 -20.65 4.35 -9.66
C LEU A 391 -19.30 3.64 -9.74
N ALA A 392 -18.17 4.35 -9.61
CA ALA A 392 -16.84 3.74 -9.60
C ALA A 392 -16.67 2.69 -8.48
N PHE A 393 -17.40 2.83 -7.36
CA PHE A 393 -17.36 1.85 -6.25
C PHE A 393 -18.01 0.50 -6.58
N VAL A 394 -18.66 0.34 -7.73
CA VAL A 394 -19.10 -0.98 -8.22
C VAL A 394 -17.89 -1.93 -8.41
N LEU A 395 -16.74 -1.44 -8.82
CA LEU A 395 -15.55 -2.28 -8.98
C LEU A 395 -15.08 -2.93 -7.65
N PRO A 396 -14.92 -2.21 -6.54
CA PRO A 396 -14.70 -2.81 -5.22
C PRO A 396 -15.76 -3.85 -4.83
N VAL A 397 -17.05 -3.60 -5.12
CA VAL A 397 -18.13 -4.57 -4.85
C VAL A 397 -17.90 -5.88 -5.62
N LEU A 398 -17.55 -5.79 -6.92
CA LEU A 398 -17.24 -6.97 -7.75
C LEU A 398 -15.99 -7.70 -7.24
N CYS A 399 -14.98 -6.96 -6.79
CA CYS A 399 -13.78 -7.53 -6.16
C CYS A 399 -14.13 -8.32 -4.89
N TYR A 400 -14.95 -7.75 -4.00
CA TYR A 400 -15.39 -8.46 -2.78
C TYR A 400 -16.32 -9.66 -3.08
N ALA A 401 -17.14 -9.57 -4.12
CA ALA A 401 -17.94 -10.71 -4.59
C ALA A 401 -17.04 -11.87 -5.07
N TYR A 402 -15.93 -11.55 -5.77
CA TYR A 402 -14.96 -12.57 -6.14
C TYR A 402 -14.26 -13.18 -4.91
N ILE A 403 -13.86 -12.37 -3.93
CA ILE A 403 -13.27 -12.86 -2.67
C ILE A 403 -14.25 -13.77 -1.93
N LEU A 404 -15.53 -13.43 -1.91
CA LEU A 404 -16.59 -14.28 -1.35
C LEU A 404 -16.67 -15.65 -2.06
N TYR A 405 -16.65 -15.66 -3.39
CA TYR A 405 -16.59 -16.88 -4.18
C TYR A 405 -15.35 -17.72 -3.83
N TYR A 406 -14.17 -17.10 -3.73
CA TYR A 406 -12.93 -17.78 -3.35
C TYR A 406 -13.02 -18.38 -1.95
N ALA A 407 -13.55 -17.62 -1.00
CA ALA A 407 -13.72 -18.05 0.39
C ALA A 407 -14.68 -19.23 0.55
N GLN A 408 -15.67 -19.37 -0.34
CA GLN A 408 -16.63 -20.48 -0.29
C GLN A 408 -16.20 -21.72 -1.08
N LYS A 409 -15.65 -21.51 -2.27
CA LYS A 409 -15.42 -22.60 -3.24
C LYS A 409 -13.99 -22.63 -3.81
N GLY A 410 -13.39 -21.46 -4.03
CA GLY A 410 -12.12 -21.34 -4.78
C GLY A 410 -10.90 -21.91 -4.04
N HIS A 411 -10.91 -21.88 -2.71
CA HIS A 411 -9.82 -22.35 -1.87
C HIS A 411 -9.79 -23.87 -1.67
N ILE A 412 -10.85 -24.58 -2.09
CA ILE A 412 -10.95 -26.02 -1.91
C ILE A 412 -9.96 -26.73 -2.83
N ILE A 413 -9.08 -27.50 -2.24
CA ILE A 413 -8.08 -28.30 -2.96
C ILE A 413 -8.81 -29.54 -3.51
N LYS A 414 -8.88 -29.63 -4.83
CA LYS A 414 -9.41 -30.79 -5.55
C LYS A 414 -8.28 -31.68 -6.02
#